data_3bf64902d5504c94c2bc0c2051a1eb43
#
_entry.id   3bf64902d5504c94c2bc0c2051a1eb43
#
_cell.length_a   1.000
_cell.length_b   1.000
_cell.length_c   1.000
_cell.angle_alpha   90.00
_cell.angle_beta   90.00
_cell.angle_gamma   90.00
#
_symmetry.space_group_name_H-M   'P 1'
#
loop_
_entity.id
_entity.type
_entity.pdbx_description
1 polymer ?
#
loop_
_entity_poly.entity_id
_entity_poly.type
_entity_poly.pdbx_seq_one_letter_code
_entity_poly.pdbx_strand_id
1 'polypeptide(L)'
;GRTYLYASAISIGVLVVLWIGVWALLRARVGLTFMQAQANLGVANPTAYGKITSLNSVAGGLGYGMVLSTDPITKILFATAVPLAEIAVNLAFLTVTTRVLFAQAFDRLLPVGVAKIGDRNHAPNVAIAIVLVIGIGFCFLTSLVNLGNIVALQSLFFALILLAGGIAATMLPMRRSDLIQTPGMPDEARRQWLRKVTAVGAATTVLALFTVYELIAHSSVYGKFSWESILTLIIVLGAGPVIYLIARSVRKQRDALDLSMAMRELPPE
;
A
#
# COMPACT_ATOMS: atom_id res chain seq x y z
N GLY A 1 17.78 1.31 14.17
CA GLY A 1 17.32 2.33 13.19
C GLY A 1 18.15 2.37 11.92
N ARG A 2 19.48 2.52 11.98
CA ARG A 2 20.35 2.68 10.78
C ARG A 2 20.32 1.47 9.85
N THR A 3 20.33 0.26 10.39
CA THR A 3 20.31 -0.99 9.61
C THR A 3 19.07 -1.10 8.73
N TYR A 4 17.89 -0.77 9.26
CA TYR A 4 16.65 -0.76 8.47
C TYR A 4 16.65 0.29 7.36
N LEU A 5 17.19 1.48 7.64
CA LEU A 5 17.27 2.55 6.67
C LEU A 5 18.18 2.18 5.50
N TYR A 6 19.35 1.60 5.79
CA TYR A 6 20.27 1.12 4.75
C TYR A 6 19.69 -0.06 3.98
N ALA A 7 19.06 -1.03 4.66
CA ALA A 7 18.42 -2.17 4.00
C ALA A 7 17.32 -1.69 3.05
N SER A 8 16.46 -0.77 3.48
CA SER A 8 15.40 -0.20 2.65
C SER A 8 15.96 0.59 1.46
N ALA A 9 16.96 1.43 1.69
CA ALA A 9 17.60 2.22 0.63
C ALA A 9 18.27 1.33 -0.43
N ILE A 10 19.00 0.29 0.01
CA ILE A 10 19.64 -0.68 -0.89
C ILE A 10 18.56 -1.44 -1.68
N SER A 11 17.51 -1.92 -1.01
CA SER A 11 16.42 -2.65 -1.68
C SER A 11 15.73 -1.79 -2.73
N ILE A 12 15.42 -0.54 -2.41
CA ILE A 12 14.83 0.40 -3.38
C ILE A 12 15.80 0.66 -4.53
N GLY A 13 17.08 0.90 -4.25
CA GLY A 13 18.10 1.11 -5.27
C GLY A 13 18.22 -0.07 -6.24
N VAL A 14 18.27 -1.29 -5.71
CA VAL A 14 18.29 -2.53 -6.51
C VAL A 14 17.03 -2.64 -7.37
N LEU A 15 15.84 -2.41 -6.80
CA LEU A 15 14.58 -2.45 -7.55
C LEU A 15 14.55 -1.43 -8.68
N VAL A 16 14.98 -0.19 -8.44
CA VAL A 16 15.03 0.86 -9.47
C VAL A 16 15.96 0.46 -10.62
N VAL A 17 17.16 -0.05 -10.31
CA VAL A 17 18.12 -0.50 -11.32
C VAL A 17 17.55 -1.66 -12.14
N LEU A 18 16.94 -2.65 -11.48
CA LEU A 18 16.29 -3.78 -12.15
C LEU A 18 15.14 -3.32 -13.05
N TRP A 19 14.29 -2.41 -12.58
CA TRP A 19 13.19 -1.86 -13.37
C TRP A 19 13.68 -1.11 -14.61
N ILE A 20 14.67 -0.23 -14.44
CA ILE A 20 15.28 0.50 -15.57
C ILE A 20 15.89 -0.50 -16.55
N GLY A 21 16.60 -1.52 -16.06
CA GLY A 21 17.22 -2.55 -16.90
C GLY A 21 16.18 -3.34 -17.70
N VAL A 22 15.10 -3.80 -17.04
CA VAL A 22 13.99 -4.51 -17.72
C VAL A 22 13.33 -3.62 -18.78
N TRP A 23 13.03 -2.36 -18.45
CA TRP A 23 12.45 -1.41 -19.39
C TRP A 23 13.36 -1.14 -20.59
N ALA A 24 14.65 -0.96 -20.36
CA ALA A 24 15.62 -0.76 -21.44
C ALA A 24 15.69 -1.98 -22.38
N LEU A 25 15.73 -3.18 -21.82
CA LEU A 25 15.72 -4.43 -22.58
C LEU A 25 14.42 -4.62 -23.38
N LEU A 26 13.27 -4.36 -22.76
CA LEU A 26 11.98 -4.45 -23.45
C LEU A 26 11.89 -3.43 -24.58
N ARG A 27 12.31 -2.20 -24.36
CA ARG A 27 12.36 -1.17 -25.39
C ARG A 27 13.27 -1.56 -26.56
N ALA A 28 14.42 -2.16 -26.28
CA ALA A 28 15.38 -2.58 -27.30
C ALA A 28 14.90 -3.80 -28.09
N ARG A 29 14.17 -4.74 -27.46
CA ARG A 29 13.77 -6.01 -28.09
C ARG A 29 12.37 -6.00 -28.67
N VAL A 30 11.42 -5.36 -28.00
CA VAL A 30 9.99 -5.32 -28.38
C VAL A 30 9.65 -4.04 -29.14
N GLY A 31 10.28 -2.93 -28.79
CA GLY A 31 10.00 -1.63 -29.32
C GLY A 31 8.85 -0.91 -28.62
N LEU A 32 9.06 0.36 -28.28
CA LEU A 32 8.09 1.17 -27.54
C LEU A 32 6.76 1.32 -28.31
N THR A 33 6.82 1.53 -29.62
CA THR A 33 5.64 1.70 -30.47
C THR A 33 4.72 0.48 -30.45
N PHE A 34 5.31 -0.73 -30.49
CA PHE A 34 4.54 -1.96 -30.42
C PHE A 34 3.88 -2.12 -29.04
N MET A 35 4.62 -1.84 -27.95
CA MET A 35 4.09 -1.92 -26.58
C MET A 35 2.93 -0.93 -26.39
N GLN A 36 3.06 0.28 -26.90
CA GLN A 36 2.00 1.29 -26.84
C GLN A 36 0.78 0.90 -27.69
N ALA A 37 1.00 0.40 -28.90
CA ALA A 37 -0.09 -0.06 -29.77
C ALA A 37 -0.87 -1.23 -29.13
N GLN A 38 -0.16 -2.18 -28.52
CA GLN A 38 -0.76 -3.30 -27.81
C GLN A 38 -1.58 -2.84 -26.60
N ALA A 39 -1.02 -1.96 -25.77
CA ALA A 39 -1.72 -1.43 -24.60
C ALA A 39 -2.98 -0.64 -25.01
N ASN A 40 -2.87 0.21 -26.05
CA ASN A 40 -3.99 0.97 -26.58
C ASN A 40 -5.09 0.06 -27.15
N LEU A 41 -4.74 -0.97 -27.90
CA LEU A 41 -5.70 -1.92 -28.45
C LEU A 41 -6.41 -2.68 -27.33
N GLY A 42 -5.69 -3.11 -26.31
CA GLY A 42 -6.25 -3.82 -25.16
C GLY A 42 -7.23 -2.98 -24.35
N VAL A 43 -6.97 -1.67 -24.24
CA VAL A 43 -7.88 -0.73 -23.55
C VAL A 43 -9.06 -0.32 -24.43
N ALA A 44 -8.79 0.02 -25.71
CA ALA A 44 -9.82 0.51 -26.63
C ALA A 44 -10.78 -0.58 -27.10
N ASN A 45 -10.27 -1.80 -27.35
CA ASN A 45 -11.08 -2.92 -27.84
C ASN A 45 -10.60 -4.27 -27.26
N PRO A 46 -10.93 -4.57 -26.00
CA PRO A 46 -10.51 -5.80 -25.32
C PRO A 46 -11.01 -7.07 -26.02
N THR A 47 -12.16 -7.00 -26.68
CA THR A 47 -12.71 -8.15 -27.44
C THR A 47 -11.88 -8.47 -28.68
N ALA A 48 -11.47 -7.47 -29.43
CA ALA A 48 -10.57 -7.65 -30.58
C ALA A 48 -9.19 -8.12 -30.13
N TYR A 49 -8.67 -7.55 -29.04
CA TYR A 49 -7.42 -7.96 -28.46
C TYR A 49 -7.41 -9.45 -28.04
N GLY A 50 -8.44 -9.90 -27.33
CA GLY A 50 -8.59 -11.30 -26.90
C GLY A 50 -8.70 -12.31 -28.04
N LYS A 51 -9.10 -11.88 -29.26
CA LYS A 51 -9.09 -12.73 -30.47
C LYS A 51 -7.68 -12.88 -31.08
N ILE A 52 -6.80 -11.92 -30.85
CA ILE A 52 -5.43 -11.90 -31.43
C ILE A 52 -4.45 -12.62 -30.52
N THR A 53 -4.63 -12.48 -29.21
CA THR A 53 -3.69 -13.05 -28.22
C THR A 53 -4.41 -13.42 -26.93
N SER A 54 -3.93 -14.50 -26.30
CA SER A 54 -4.34 -14.90 -24.95
C SER A 54 -3.60 -14.16 -23.84
N LEU A 55 -2.67 -13.27 -24.18
CA LEU A 55 -1.96 -12.43 -23.22
C LEU A 55 -2.91 -11.36 -22.67
N ASN A 56 -2.80 -11.08 -21.38
CA ASN A 56 -3.49 -9.94 -20.81
C ASN A 56 -3.05 -8.64 -21.54
N SER A 57 -3.99 -7.74 -21.78
CA SER A 57 -3.73 -6.46 -22.46
C SER A 57 -2.68 -5.60 -21.77
N VAL A 58 -2.50 -5.81 -20.46
CA VAL A 58 -1.42 -5.22 -19.66
C VAL A 58 -0.36 -6.28 -19.40
N ALA A 59 0.18 -6.87 -20.47
CA ALA A 59 1.31 -7.78 -20.35
C ALA A 59 2.49 -6.99 -19.78
N GLY A 60 2.76 -7.16 -18.49
CA GLY A 60 3.97 -6.65 -17.86
C GLY A 60 5.22 -7.30 -18.46
N GLY A 61 6.40 -6.83 -18.06
CA GLY A 61 7.68 -7.34 -18.56
C GLY A 61 7.81 -8.87 -18.56
N LEU A 62 7.18 -9.55 -17.61
CA LEU A 62 7.14 -11.02 -17.53
C LEU A 62 6.31 -11.65 -18.65
N GLY A 63 5.19 -11.05 -19.04
CA GLY A 63 4.38 -11.52 -20.16
C GLY A 63 5.15 -11.44 -21.49
N TYR A 64 5.86 -10.36 -21.74
CA TYR A 64 6.76 -10.27 -22.90
C TYR A 64 7.90 -11.28 -22.83
N GLY A 65 8.49 -11.49 -21.65
CA GLY A 65 9.52 -12.52 -21.45
C GLY A 65 9.04 -13.92 -21.82
N MET A 66 7.81 -14.28 -21.46
CA MET A 66 7.21 -15.57 -21.84
C MET A 66 7.02 -15.73 -23.34
N VAL A 67 6.62 -14.66 -24.04
CA VAL A 67 6.40 -14.71 -25.49
C VAL A 67 7.71 -14.72 -26.27
N LEU A 68 8.69 -13.93 -25.83
CA LEU A 68 9.99 -13.84 -26.48
C LEU A 68 10.90 -15.06 -26.23
N SER A 69 10.63 -15.80 -25.16
CA SER A 69 11.41 -16.99 -24.87
C SER A 69 10.99 -18.16 -25.76
N THR A 70 11.96 -18.83 -26.36
CA THR A 70 11.75 -20.10 -27.11
C THR A 70 11.96 -21.31 -26.22
N ASP A 71 12.71 -21.16 -25.14
CA ASP A 71 13.07 -22.25 -24.24
C ASP A 71 11.95 -22.55 -23.23
N PRO A 72 11.50 -23.84 -23.12
CA PRO A 72 10.44 -24.23 -22.20
C PRO A 72 10.77 -23.96 -20.72
N ILE A 73 12.02 -24.14 -20.31
CA ILE A 73 12.44 -23.95 -18.91
C ILE A 73 12.29 -22.46 -18.53
N THR A 74 12.75 -21.57 -19.41
CA THR A 74 12.61 -20.12 -19.21
C THR A 74 11.15 -19.70 -19.16
N LYS A 75 10.26 -20.29 -19.98
CA LYS A 75 8.81 -20.03 -19.91
C LYS A 75 8.23 -20.44 -18.57
N ILE A 76 8.59 -21.62 -18.05
CA ILE A 76 8.14 -22.10 -16.74
C ILE A 76 8.65 -21.17 -15.63
N LEU A 77 9.91 -20.73 -15.68
CA LEU A 77 10.46 -19.79 -14.71
C LEU A 77 9.68 -18.47 -14.69
N PHE A 78 9.39 -17.89 -15.84
CA PHE A 78 8.57 -16.68 -15.92
C PHE A 78 7.14 -16.92 -15.44
N ALA A 79 6.53 -18.06 -15.78
CA ALA A 79 5.18 -18.40 -15.35
C ALA A 79 5.07 -18.59 -13.83
N THR A 80 6.11 -19.15 -13.19
CA THR A 80 6.13 -19.36 -11.74
C THR A 80 6.57 -18.12 -10.95
N ALA A 81 7.33 -17.22 -11.57
CA ALA A 81 7.81 -15.99 -10.91
C ALA A 81 6.66 -15.09 -10.44
N VAL A 82 5.57 -14.96 -11.23
CA VAL A 82 4.41 -14.13 -10.86
C VAL A 82 3.72 -14.65 -9.61
N PRO A 83 3.24 -15.93 -9.56
CA PRO A 83 2.59 -16.43 -8.35
C PRO A 83 3.50 -16.40 -7.13
N LEU A 84 4.79 -16.66 -7.27
CA LEU A 84 5.73 -16.58 -6.15
C LEU A 84 5.90 -15.14 -5.63
N ALA A 85 6.00 -14.16 -6.54
CA ALA A 85 6.05 -12.75 -6.16
C ALA A 85 4.77 -12.31 -5.45
N GLU A 86 3.60 -12.71 -5.97
CA GLU A 86 2.31 -12.40 -5.36
C GLU A 86 2.17 -13.03 -3.97
N ILE A 87 2.60 -14.28 -3.79
CA ILE A 87 2.61 -14.92 -2.46
C ILE A 87 3.49 -14.13 -1.49
N ALA A 88 4.70 -13.74 -1.90
CA ALA A 88 5.62 -12.98 -1.05
C ALA A 88 5.05 -11.62 -0.65
N VAL A 89 4.46 -10.89 -1.61
CA VAL A 89 3.82 -9.59 -1.38
C VAL A 89 2.62 -9.74 -0.44
N ASN A 90 1.75 -10.73 -0.69
CA ASN A 90 0.58 -10.97 0.16
C ASN A 90 0.96 -11.35 1.59
N LEU A 91 2.01 -12.15 1.80
CA LEU A 91 2.52 -12.45 3.16
C LEU A 91 3.03 -11.20 3.87
N ALA A 92 3.71 -10.30 3.16
CA ALA A 92 4.16 -9.03 3.72
C ALA A 92 2.97 -8.15 4.12
N PHE A 93 1.97 -7.99 3.26
CA PHE A 93 0.75 -7.24 3.55
C PHE A 93 -0.04 -7.84 4.72
N LEU A 94 -0.19 -9.16 4.78
CA LEU A 94 -0.85 -9.86 5.87
C LEU A 94 -0.15 -9.55 7.21
N THR A 95 1.18 -9.57 7.22
CA THR A 95 1.97 -9.25 8.40
C THR A 95 1.79 -7.80 8.84
N VAL A 96 1.81 -6.84 7.91
CA VAL A 96 1.61 -5.42 8.23
C VAL A 96 0.19 -5.19 8.73
N THR A 97 -0.82 -5.72 8.04
CA THR A 97 -2.23 -5.52 8.39
C THR A 97 -2.57 -6.10 9.78
N THR A 98 -2.04 -7.29 10.10
CA THR A 98 -2.23 -7.88 11.44
C THR A 98 -1.59 -7.04 12.53
N ARG A 99 -0.41 -6.46 12.30
CA ARG A 99 0.24 -5.55 13.24
C ARG A 99 -0.53 -4.25 13.42
N VAL A 100 -1.10 -3.70 12.36
CA VAL A 100 -1.94 -2.50 12.42
C VAL A 100 -3.20 -2.77 13.25
N LEU A 101 -3.90 -3.89 13.02
CA LEU A 101 -5.07 -4.27 13.82
C LEU A 101 -4.70 -4.50 15.30
N PHE A 102 -3.57 -5.15 15.54
CA PHE A 102 -3.05 -5.34 16.90
C PHE A 102 -2.79 -3.99 17.59
N ALA A 103 -2.10 -3.07 16.93
CA ALA A 103 -1.83 -1.74 17.46
C ALA A 103 -3.12 -0.97 17.75
N GLN A 104 -4.09 -0.98 16.82
CA GLN A 104 -5.39 -0.33 17.03
C GLN A 104 -6.17 -0.93 18.23
N ALA A 105 -6.04 -2.24 18.45
CA ALA A 105 -6.65 -2.88 19.62
C ALA A 105 -5.90 -2.52 20.92
N PHE A 106 -4.59 -2.38 20.86
CA PHE A 106 -3.76 -1.91 21.95
C PHE A 106 -4.10 -0.45 22.33
N ASP A 107 -4.30 0.40 21.33
CA ASP A 107 -4.76 1.78 21.49
C ASP A 107 -6.26 1.88 21.87
N ARG A 108 -6.90 0.73 22.17
CA ARG A 108 -8.31 0.64 22.57
C ARG A 108 -9.34 1.13 21.53
N LEU A 109 -8.92 1.29 20.29
CA LEU A 109 -9.82 1.59 19.16
C LEU A 109 -10.66 0.34 18.79
N LEU A 110 -10.07 -0.84 18.92
CA LEU A 110 -10.75 -2.12 18.71
C LEU A 110 -10.97 -2.86 20.04
N PRO A 111 -11.82 -3.90 20.07
CA PRO A 111 -11.98 -4.74 21.25
C PRO A 111 -10.66 -5.37 21.71
N VAL A 112 -10.42 -5.40 23.02
CA VAL A 112 -9.17 -5.91 23.63
C VAL A 112 -8.86 -7.36 23.20
N GLY A 113 -9.90 -8.15 22.88
CA GLY A 113 -9.72 -9.52 22.38
C GLY A 113 -8.90 -9.63 21.10
N VAL A 114 -8.86 -8.57 20.27
CA VAL A 114 -8.04 -8.53 19.03
C VAL A 114 -6.55 -8.43 19.36
N ALA A 115 -6.20 -7.82 20.50
CA ALA A 115 -4.83 -7.71 21.00
C ALA A 115 -4.36 -8.95 21.77
N LYS A 116 -5.21 -10.01 21.90
CA LYS A 116 -4.82 -11.21 22.62
C LYS A 116 -3.73 -11.97 21.87
N ILE A 117 -2.62 -12.17 22.54
CA ILE A 117 -1.47 -12.95 22.05
C ILE A 117 -1.69 -14.42 22.41
N GLY A 118 -1.44 -15.32 21.48
CA GLY A 118 -1.53 -16.77 21.74
C GLY A 118 -0.36 -17.25 22.59
N ASP A 119 -0.65 -18.04 23.62
CA ASP A 119 0.35 -18.51 24.58
C ASP A 119 1.43 -19.40 23.93
N ARG A 120 1.08 -20.14 22.87
CA ARG A 120 1.98 -21.11 22.23
C ARG A 120 2.86 -20.50 21.15
N ASN A 121 2.33 -19.60 20.35
CA ASN A 121 3.00 -19.05 19.15
C ASN A 121 3.38 -17.57 19.28
N HIS A 122 3.04 -16.94 20.40
CA HIS A 122 3.29 -15.52 20.67
C HIS A 122 2.83 -14.57 19.54
N ALA A 123 1.77 -14.98 18.83
CA ALA A 123 1.21 -14.24 17.70
C ALA A 123 -0.21 -13.73 18.02
N PRO A 124 -0.66 -12.62 17.45
CA PRO A 124 -2.01 -12.09 17.61
C PRO A 124 -3.03 -12.90 16.78
N ASN A 125 -3.34 -14.11 17.22
CA ASN A 125 -4.15 -15.07 16.48
C ASN A 125 -5.52 -14.54 16.04
N VAL A 126 -6.17 -13.73 16.89
CA VAL A 126 -7.47 -13.13 16.58
C VAL A 126 -7.34 -12.11 15.45
N ALA A 127 -6.31 -11.25 15.48
CA ALA A 127 -6.05 -10.30 14.41
C ALA A 127 -5.74 -11.02 13.08
N ILE A 128 -4.95 -12.10 13.14
CA ILE A 128 -4.64 -12.92 11.95
C ILE A 128 -5.93 -13.54 11.40
N ALA A 129 -6.78 -14.11 12.24
CA ALA A 129 -8.05 -14.72 11.82
C ALA A 129 -8.97 -13.69 11.15
N ILE A 130 -9.10 -12.48 11.72
CA ILE A 130 -9.88 -11.39 11.13
C ILE A 130 -9.37 -11.05 9.73
N VAL A 131 -8.05 -10.84 9.57
CA VAL A 131 -7.46 -10.50 8.26
C VAL A 131 -7.68 -11.61 7.25
N LEU A 132 -7.53 -12.88 7.65
CA LEU A 132 -7.76 -14.02 6.78
C LEU A 132 -9.23 -14.12 6.34
N VAL A 133 -10.18 -13.98 7.27
CA VAL A 133 -11.62 -14.02 6.93
C VAL A 133 -12.00 -12.90 5.97
N ILE A 134 -11.53 -11.68 6.22
CA ILE A 134 -11.74 -10.54 5.32
C ILE A 134 -11.08 -10.81 3.96
N GLY A 135 -9.83 -11.27 3.94
CA GLY A 135 -9.10 -11.58 2.70
C GLY A 135 -9.79 -12.65 1.86
N ILE A 136 -10.20 -13.75 2.48
CA ILE A 136 -10.96 -14.83 1.80
C ILE A 136 -12.30 -14.28 1.29
N GLY A 137 -13.02 -13.50 2.09
CA GLY A 137 -14.26 -12.85 1.66
C GLY A 137 -14.08 -11.96 0.44
N PHE A 138 -12.99 -11.18 0.40
CA PHE A 138 -12.63 -10.38 -0.78
C PHE A 138 -12.29 -11.26 -1.99
N CYS A 139 -11.58 -12.38 -1.84
CA CYS A 139 -11.31 -13.31 -2.94
C CYS A 139 -12.61 -13.86 -3.55
N PHE A 140 -13.57 -14.25 -2.71
CA PHE A 140 -14.89 -14.66 -3.21
C PHE A 140 -15.64 -13.52 -3.89
N LEU A 141 -15.62 -12.34 -3.31
CA LEU A 141 -16.27 -11.17 -3.89
C LEU A 141 -15.67 -10.81 -5.25
N THR A 142 -14.34 -10.89 -5.42
CA THR A 142 -13.67 -10.62 -6.70
C THR A 142 -14.02 -11.66 -7.77
N SER A 143 -14.34 -12.89 -7.39
CA SER A 143 -14.76 -13.94 -8.34
C SER A 143 -16.22 -13.79 -8.78
N LEU A 144 -17.06 -13.19 -7.94
CA LEU A 144 -18.49 -13.00 -8.22
C LEU A 144 -18.80 -11.66 -8.91
N VAL A 145 -18.01 -10.63 -8.60
CA VAL A 145 -18.18 -9.29 -9.12
C VAL A 145 -16.90 -8.88 -9.85
N ASN A 146 -17.02 -8.31 -11.04
CA ASN A 146 -15.86 -7.79 -11.78
C ASN A 146 -15.28 -6.58 -11.06
N LEU A 147 -14.39 -6.84 -10.09
CA LEU A 147 -13.72 -5.82 -9.28
C LEU A 147 -12.48 -5.22 -9.96
N GLY A 148 -12.27 -5.46 -11.26
CA GLY A 148 -11.13 -4.92 -12.00
C GLY A 148 -10.95 -3.41 -11.82
N ASN A 149 -12.06 -2.69 -11.72
CA ASN A 149 -12.04 -1.25 -11.43
C ASN A 149 -11.66 -0.92 -9.98
N ILE A 150 -11.86 -1.84 -9.04
CA ILE A 150 -11.48 -1.66 -7.62
C ILE A 150 -9.98 -1.88 -7.43
N VAL A 151 -9.36 -2.74 -8.21
CA VAL A 151 -7.90 -2.95 -8.20
C VAL A 151 -7.17 -1.67 -8.61
N ALA A 152 -7.72 -0.90 -9.56
CA ALA A 152 -7.17 0.41 -9.94
C ALA A 152 -7.16 1.40 -8.77
N LEU A 153 -8.11 1.29 -7.83
CA LEU A 153 -8.15 2.11 -6.61
C LEU A 153 -7.06 1.76 -5.60
N GLN A 154 -6.47 0.58 -5.65
CA GLN A 154 -5.40 0.20 -4.72
C GLN A 154 -4.24 1.19 -4.80
N SER A 155 -3.83 1.58 -6.00
CA SER A 155 -2.77 2.58 -6.20
C SER A 155 -3.17 3.95 -5.64
N LEU A 156 -4.44 4.34 -5.80
CA LEU A 156 -4.95 5.58 -5.23
C LEU A 156 -4.97 5.56 -3.70
N PHE A 157 -5.37 4.43 -3.08
CA PHE A 157 -5.29 4.28 -1.62
C PHE A 157 -3.86 4.41 -1.11
N PHE A 158 -2.89 3.78 -1.77
CA PHE A 158 -1.47 3.93 -1.40
C PHE A 158 -1.01 5.38 -1.52
N ALA A 159 -1.37 6.06 -2.60
CA ALA A 159 -1.04 7.47 -2.79
C ALA A 159 -1.65 8.35 -1.69
N LEU A 160 -2.91 8.10 -1.29
CA LEU A 160 -3.57 8.83 -0.20
C LEU A 160 -2.94 8.55 1.17
N ILE A 161 -2.53 7.31 1.45
CA ILE A 161 -1.81 6.97 2.69
C ILE A 161 -0.46 7.68 2.72
N LEU A 162 0.29 7.68 1.62
CA LEU A 162 1.55 8.40 1.51
C LEU A 162 1.36 9.91 1.64
N LEU A 163 0.27 10.45 1.07
CA LEU A 163 -0.09 11.86 1.21
C LEU A 163 -0.35 12.23 2.67
N ALA A 164 -1.18 11.45 3.36
CA ALA A 164 -1.47 11.66 4.77
C ALA A 164 -0.21 11.56 5.64
N GLY A 165 0.63 10.54 5.40
CA GLY A 165 1.92 10.37 6.08
C GLY A 165 2.90 11.51 5.80
N GLY A 166 2.98 11.97 4.57
CA GLY A 166 3.83 13.10 4.16
C GLY A 166 3.40 14.41 4.83
N ILE A 167 2.10 14.70 4.83
CA ILE A 167 1.53 15.86 5.52
C ILE A 167 1.82 15.78 7.04
N ALA A 168 1.56 14.63 7.66
CA ALA A 168 1.82 14.40 9.06
C ALA A 168 3.30 14.62 9.40
N ALA A 169 4.22 14.04 8.64
CA ALA A 169 5.66 14.20 8.81
C ALA A 169 6.12 15.66 8.64
N THR A 170 5.51 16.41 7.72
CA THR A 170 5.80 17.82 7.51
C THR A 170 5.31 18.69 8.69
N MET A 171 4.13 18.38 9.21
CA MET A 171 3.49 19.17 10.28
C MET A 171 3.99 18.80 11.67
N LEU A 172 4.48 17.58 11.88
CA LEU A 172 4.92 17.09 13.18
C LEU A 172 5.97 18.00 13.85
N PRO A 173 7.06 18.40 13.16
CA PRO A 173 8.05 19.31 13.75
C PRO A 173 7.52 20.69 14.12
N MET A 174 6.48 21.15 13.40
CA MET A 174 5.89 22.49 13.60
C MET A 174 4.89 22.51 14.76
N ARG A 175 4.10 21.44 14.94
CA ARG A 175 3.01 21.39 15.92
C ARG A 175 3.35 20.64 17.21
N ARG A 176 4.22 19.65 17.13
CA ARG A 176 4.53 18.73 18.23
C ARG A 176 6.03 18.46 18.33
N SER A 177 6.82 19.55 18.38
CA SER A 177 8.27 19.45 18.59
C SER A 177 8.65 18.83 19.95
N ASP A 178 7.71 18.84 20.90
CA ASP A 178 7.78 18.18 22.19
C ASP A 178 7.90 16.66 22.10
N LEU A 179 7.22 16.03 21.16
CA LEU A 179 7.25 14.56 20.95
C LEU A 179 8.61 14.05 20.40
N ILE A 180 9.45 14.97 19.97
CA ILE A 180 10.75 14.64 19.35
C ILE A 180 11.90 14.95 20.33
N GLN A 181 11.59 15.05 21.59
CA GLN A 181 12.60 15.25 22.63
C GLN A 181 13.24 13.90 22.98
N THR A 182 14.33 13.57 22.27
CA THR A 182 15.19 12.46 22.71
C THR A 182 16.09 12.98 23.83
N PRO A 183 16.02 12.45 25.07
CA PRO A 183 16.88 12.86 26.14
C PRO A 183 18.35 12.77 25.72
N GLY A 184 19.12 13.84 25.93
CA GLY A 184 20.54 13.90 25.62
C GLY A 184 20.91 14.27 24.17
N MET A 185 19.95 14.56 23.30
CA MET A 185 20.27 15.04 21.95
C MET A 185 20.64 16.53 21.97
N PRO A 186 21.82 16.93 21.43
CA PRO A 186 22.20 18.36 21.30
C PRO A 186 21.19 19.11 20.45
N ASP A 187 20.91 20.38 20.81
CA ASP A 187 19.92 21.23 20.12
C ASP A 187 20.20 21.39 18.63
N GLU A 188 21.46 21.41 18.23
CA GLU A 188 21.84 21.55 16.83
C GLU A 188 21.50 20.28 16.02
N ALA A 189 21.80 19.11 16.57
CA ALA A 189 21.46 17.82 15.96
C ALA A 189 19.94 17.66 15.86
N ARG A 190 19.22 18.12 16.87
CA ARG A 190 17.74 18.14 16.87
C ARG A 190 17.18 19.02 15.75
N ARG A 191 17.68 20.27 15.62
CA ARG A 191 17.24 21.16 14.53
C ARG A 191 17.52 20.60 13.14
N GLN A 192 18.69 20.00 12.95
CA GLN A 192 19.02 19.35 11.68
C GLN A 192 18.09 18.17 11.39
N TRP A 193 17.80 17.35 12.40
CA TRP A 193 16.91 16.21 12.26
C TRP A 193 15.48 16.67 11.91
N LEU A 194 14.94 17.69 12.61
CA LEU A 194 13.63 18.29 12.33
C LEU A 194 13.56 18.81 10.89
N ARG A 195 14.58 19.52 10.41
CA ARG A 195 14.64 19.99 9.03
C ARG A 195 14.61 18.85 8.01
N LYS A 196 15.34 17.77 8.30
CA LYS A 196 15.35 16.57 7.43
C LYS A 196 13.97 15.91 7.37
N VAL A 197 13.31 15.73 8.51
CA VAL A 197 11.96 15.14 8.57
C VAL A 197 10.96 16.01 7.81
N THR A 198 10.99 17.33 8.02
CA THR A 198 10.13 18.27 7.28
C THR A 198 10.40 18.19 5.76
N ALA A 199 11.66 18.20 5.34
CA ALA A 199 12.01 18.14 3.93
C ALA A 199 11.57 16.83 3.27
N VAL A 200 11.78 15.68 3.93
CA VAL A 200 11.33 14.38 3.45
C VAL A 200 9.80 14.31 3.43
N GLY A 201 9.14 14.80 4.48
CA GLY A 201 7.67 14.87 4.53
C GLY A 201 7.10 15.72 3.40
N ALA A 202 7.67 16.91 3.15
CA ALA A 202 7.25 17.79 2.07
C ALA A 202 7.48 17.14 0.69
N ALA A 203 8.63 16.53 0.46
CA ALA A 203 8.91 15.81 -0.79
C ALA A 203 7.93 14.65 -0.99
N THR A 204 7.65 13.86 0.04
CA THR A 204 6.64 12.78 -0.01
C THR A 204 5.26 13.33 -0.31
N THR A 205 4.87 14.46 0.29
CA THR A 205 3.58 15.13 0.03
C THR A 205 3.45 15.54 -1.43
N VAL A 206 4.48 16.18 -1.98
CA VAL A 206 4.50 16.62 -3.39
C VAL A 206 4.41 15.43 -4.34
N LEU A 207 5.21 14.39 -4.11
CA LEU A 207 5.19 13.17 -4.93
C LEU A 207 3.84 12.46 -4.84
N ALA A 208 3.25 12.37 -3.64
CA ALA A 208 1.94 11.74 -3.45
C ALA A 208 0.82 12.56 -4.13
N LEU A 209 0.84 13.88 -4.04
CA LEU A 209 -0.09 14.76 -4.76
C LEU A 209 0.04 14.60 -6.28
N PHE A 210 1.27 14.54 -6.79
CA PHE A 210 1.51 14.29 -8.21
C PHE A 210 0.96 12.91 -8.61
N THR A 211 1.19 11.86 -7.81
CA THR A 211 0.66 10.52 -8.08
C THR A 211 -0.86 10.50 -8.07
N VAL A 212 -1.50 11.16 -7.11
CA VAL A 212 -2.97 11.29 -7.06
C VAL A 212 -3.49 12.02 -8.30
N TYR A 213 -2.84 13.11 -8.69
CA TYR A 213 -3.19 13.85 -9.90
C TYR A 213 -3.09 12.97 -11.14
N GLU A 214 -1.98 12.24 -11.34
CA GLU A 214 -1.78 11.34 -12.48
C GLU A 214 -2.85 10.25 -12.54
N LEU A 215 -3.14 9.62 -11.40
CA LEU A 215 -4.16 8.58 -11.32
C LEU A 215 -5.57 9.07 -11.65
N ILE A 216 -5.89 10.32 -11.30
CA ILE A 216 -7.19 10.93 -11.58
C ILE A 216 -7.26 11.46 -13.01
N ALA A 217 -6.25 12.23 -13.44
CA ALA A 217 -6.22 12.87 -14.75
C ALA A 217 -6.13 11.85 -15.89
N HIS A 218 -5.40 10.76 -15.67
CA HIS A 218 -5.20 9.69 -16.65
C HIS A 218 -5.96 8.40 -16.27
N SER A 219 -7.12 8.54 -15.65
CA SER A 219 -7.98 7.41 -15.23
C SER A 219 -8.37 6.46 -16.36
N SER A 220 -8.35 6.92 -17.62
CA SER A 220 -8.55 6.07 -18.79
C SER A 220 -7.45 5.01 -18.99
N VAL A 221 -6.24 5.28 -18.47
CA VAL A 221 -5.08 4.38 -18.55
C VAL A 221 -5.02 3.47 -17.32
N TYR A 222 -5.30 4.00 -16.14
CA TYR A 222 -5.16 3.29 -14.87
C TYR A 222 -6.43 2.57 -14.40
N GLY A 223 -7.55 2.76 -15.09
CA GLY A 223 -8.85 2.20 -14.78
C GLY A 223 -9.90 3.31 -14.60
N LYS A 224 -11.06 3.14 -15.24
CA LYS A 224 -12.13 4.13 -15.14
C LYS A 224 -12.63 4.21 -13.70
N PHE A 225 -12.80 5.42 -13.19
CA PHE A 225 -13.53 5.65 -11.95
C PHE A 225 -15.01 5.34 -12.20
N SER A 226 -15.40 4.13 -11.86
CA SER A 226 -16.82 3.75 -11.85
C SER A 226 -17.48 4.25 -10.56
N TRP A 227 -18.79 4.27 -10.53
CA TRP A 227 -19.54 4.63 -9.34
C TRP A 227 -19.19 3.70 -8.16
N GLU A 228 -19.00 2.42 -8.42
CA GLU A 228 -18.59 1.42 -7.43
C GLU A 228 -17.22 1.73 -6.84
N SER A 229 -16.30 2.25 -7.66
CA SER A 229 -14.98 2.69 -7.23
C SER A 229 -15.06 3.87 -6.27
N ILE A 230 -15.86 4.88 -6.60
CA ILE A 230 -16.07 6.06 -5.76
C ILE A 230 -16.74 5.66 -4.43
N LEU A 231 -17.75 4.80 -4.48
CA LEU A 231 -18.43 4.30 -3.30
C LEU A 231 -17.46 3.53 -2.38
N THR A 232 -16.63 2.65 -2.96
CA THR A 232 -15.60 1.92 -2.21
C THR A 232 -14.62 2.88 -1.54
N LEU A 233 -14.18 3.93 -2.24
CA LEU A 233 -13.31 4.96 -1.68
C LEU A 233 -13.95 5.66 -0.48
N ILE A 234 -15.21 6.07 -0.62
CA ILE A 234 -15.97 6.72 0.46
C ILE A 234 -16.12 5.81 1.67
N ILE A 235 -16.48 4.53 1.44
CA ILE A 235 -16.63 3.54 2.51
C ILE A 235 -15.31 3.33 3.26
N VAL A 236 -14.21 3.09 2.54
CA VAL A 236 -12.92 2.81 3.17
C VAL A 236 -12.38 4.04 3.92
N LEU A 237 -12.42 5.22 3.31
CA LEU A 237 -11.98 6.46 3.98
C LEU A 237 -12.91 6.85 5.14
N GLY A 238 -14.20 6.59 5.02
CA GLY A 238 -15.19 6.86 6.07
C GLY A 238 -15.13 5.86 7.22
N ALA A 239 -14.70 4.62 6.99
CA ALA A 239 -14.65 3.59 8.03
C ALA A 239 -13.75 3.98 9.21
N GLY A 240 -12.61 4.61 8.97
CA GLY A 240 -11.69 5.04 10.01
C GLY A 240 -12.33 6.01 11.02
N PRO A 241 -12.84 7.17 10.59
CA PRO A 241 -13.57 8.11 11.45
C PRO A 241 -14.76 7.46 12.16
N VAL A 242 -15.54 6.62 11.47
CA VAL A 242 -16.69 5.93 12.08
C VAL A 242 -16.25 4.99 13.19
N ILE A 243 -15.24 4.15 12.96
CA ILE A 243 -14.68 3.25 13.98
C ILE A 243 -14.18 4.06 15.18
N TYR A 244 -13.48 5.18 14.93
CA TYR A 244 -13.02 6.06 16.00
C TYR A 244 -14.17 6.63 16.83
N LEU A 245 -15.22 7.14 16.20
CA LEU A 245 -16.37 7.72 16.88
C LEU A 245 -17.13 6.66 17.71
N ILE A 246 -17.30 5.44 17.15
CA ILE A 246 -17.91 4.32 17.88
C ILE A 246 -17.03 3.94 19.07
N ALA A 247 -15.74 3.74 18.87
CA ALA A 247 -14.82 3.39 19.96
C ALA A 247 -14.83 4.45 21.05
N ARG A 248 -14.78 5.73 20.70
CA ARG A 248 -14.86 6.86 21.64
C ARG A 248 -16.14 6.83 22.47
N SER A 249 -17.29 6.64 21.81
CA SER A 249 -18.60 6.57 22.49
C SER A 249 -18.66 5.38 23.46
N VAL A 250 -18.28 4.19 22.98
CA VAL A 250 -18.32 2.97 23.79
C VAL A 250 -17.37 3.05 24.99
N ARG A 251 -16.14 3.54 24.80
CA ARG A 251 -15.16 3.66 25.88
C ARG A 251 -15.53 4.71 26.91
N LYS A 252 -16.10 5.83 26.47
CA LYS A 252 -16.61 6.84 27.40
C LYS A 252 -17.72 6.31 28.28
N GLN A 253 -18.61 5.47 27.73
CA GLN A 253 -19.74 4.91 28.50
C GLN A 253 -19.32 3.75 29.39
N ARG A 254 -18.44 2.85 28.94
CA ARG A 254 -18.07 1.63 29.67
C ARG A 254 -16.92 1.81 30.65
N ASP A 255 -15.88 2.53 30.21
CA ASP A 255 -14.60 2.58 30.92
C ASP A 255 -14.35 3.97 31.52
N ALA A 256 -15.27 4.93 31.36
CA ALA A 256 -15.12 6.35 31.69
C ALA A 256 -13.85 6.98 31.08
N LEU A 257 -13.36 6.44 29.96
CA LEU A 257 -12.09 6.76 29.33
C LEU A 257 -12.34 7.65 28.13
N ASP A 258 -11.79 8.86 28.16
CA ASP A 258 -11.84 9.75 26.99
C ASP A 258 -10.64 9.48 26.07
N LEU A 259 -10.89 8.79 24.96
CA LEU A 259 -9.87 8.49 23.95
C LEU A 259 -9.20 9.74 23.38
N SER A 260 -9.87 10.91 23.42
CA SER A 260 -9.28 12.16 22.95
C SER A 260 -8.14 12.65 23.85
N MET A 261 -8.17 12.28 25.13
CA MET A 261 -7.11 12.57 26.11
C MET A 261 -5.97 11.55 25.97
N ALA A 262 -6.31 10.26 25.85
CA ALA A 262 -5.33 9.19 25.71
C ALA A 262 -4.46 9.31 24.45
N MET A 263 -4.97 9.95 23.39
CA MET A 263 -4.22 10.22 22.17
C MET A 263 -3.40 11.51 22.21
N ARG A 264 -3.55 12.34 23.25
CA ARG A 264 -2.74 13.56 23.45
C ARG A 264 -1.42 13.29 24.12
N GLU A 265 -1.40 12.26 24.94
CA GLU A 265 -0.21 11.84 25.68
C GLU A 265 0.32 10.54 25.07
N LEU A 266 1.58 10.54 24.65
CA LEU A 266 2.25 9.27 24.37
C LEU A 266 2.33 8.52 25.70
N PRO A 267 1.98 7.21 25.71
CA PRO A 267 2.16 6.42 26.91
C PRO A 267 3.64 6.53 27.33
N PRO A 268 3.91 6.74 28.62
CA PRO A 268 5.27 6.68 29.11
C PRO A 268 5.88 5.33 28.76
N GLU A 269 7.05 5.33 28.13
CA GLU A 269 7.81 4.13 27.84
C GLU A 269 8.20 3.37 29.10
#